data_21b76dfc89dcb3b54ec960927c564686
#
_entry.id   21b76dfc89dcb3b54ec960927c564686
#
_cell.length_a   1.000
_cell.length_b   1.000
_cell.length_c   1.000
_cell.angle_alpha   90.00
_cell.angle_beta   90.00
_cell.angle_gamma   90.00
#
_symmetry.space_group_name_H-M   'P 1'
#
loop_
_entity.id
_entity.type
_entity.pdbx_description
1 polymer ?
#
loop_
_entity_poly.entity_id
_entity_poly.type
_entity_poly.pdbx_seq_one_letter_code
_entity_poly.pdbx_strand_id
1 'polypeptide(L)'
;QEKLKNQKVIWMHSASLGEYEQGLPVLEKLKNESPDYKILVTFFSPSGYENVVRKQHIADAVCYLPFDKKSTIQEFISQFDTRIFFTVKYDFWYHLLRELHRKRTKIFVVSALFYEKQIFFKPYGKWFVNELKKNVDWFFHQTPHSEQLAKNIGLVQSSISGDTRFDRVKQIKNRDNFVEFIQEFKGDKSLVVFGSSWKSEEKIADEIADKIDAKIIIAPHDIKRNIEFQNEKQILKYSEWKTKKAQENSAKILIIDSIGLLSKIYSYADLAVVGGGFHDKGLHNILEAATFGVPVIFGNHYKKNPEADNLISANGGKSFENEKEASEFIIQLLKDKTRLQEMSEKARGFVNSQPNSAEMILQKMRSLM
;
A
#
# COMPACT_ATOMS: atom_id res chain seq x y z
N GLN A 1 -1.77 -6.47 -26.91
CA GLN A 1 -2.83 -7.41 -27.34
C GLN A 1 -2.24 -8.64 -28.02
N GLU A 2 -1.30 -8.53 -28.96
CA GLU A 2 -0.66 -9.67 -29.62
C GLU A 2 -0.04 -10.70 -28.65
N LYS A 3 0.58 -10.26 -27.57
CA LYS A 3 1.21 -11.13 -26.56
C LYS A 3 0.22 -12.05 -25.81
N LEU A 4 -1.06 -11.73 -25.82
CA LEU A 4 -2.11 -12.47 -25.10
C LEU A 4 -3.00 -13.28 -26.03
N LYS A 5 -2.87 -13.11 -27.35
CA LYS A 5 -3.75 -13.75 -28.33
C LYS A 5 -3.70 -15.26 -28.20
N ASN A 6 -4.86 -15.88 -27.97
CA ASN A 6 -5.03 -17.33 -27.79
C ASN A 6 -4.25 -17.91 -26.59
N GLN A 7 -3.81 -17.07 -25.63
CA GLN A 7 -3.13 -17.51 -24.41
C GLN A 7 -4.11 -17.65 -23.26
N LYS A 8 -3.83 -18.59 -22.36
CA LYS A 8 -4.49 -18.64 -21.05
C LYS A 8 -4.04 -17.48 -20.20
N VAL A 9 -4.96 -16.72 -19.64
CA VAL A 9 -4.67 -15.46 -18.95
C VAL A 9 -5.15 -15.49 -17.51
N ILE A 10 -4.27 -15.06 -16.60
CA ILE A 10 -4.63 -14.56 -15.27
C ILE A 10 -4.74 -13.06 -15.39
N TRP A 11 -5.89 -12.52 -15.07
CA TRP A 11 -6.18 -11.10 -15.19
C TRP A 11 -6.45 -10.49 -13.83
N MET A 12 -5.64 -9.50 -13.44
CA MET A 12 -5.87 -8.65 -12.27
C MET A 12 -6.37 -7.28 -12.71
N HIS A 13 -7.49 -6.83 -12.13
CA HIS A 13 -7.94 -5.45 -12.26
C HIS A 13 -7.75 -4.69 -10.96
N SER A 14 -7.25 -3.46 -11.06
CA SER A 14 -6.99 -2.56 -9.93
C SER A 14 -7.38 -1.13 -10.29
N ALA A 15 -8.15 -0.46 -9.44
CA ALA A 15 -8.56 0.92 -9.69
C ALA A 15 -7.37 1.90 -9.61
N SER A 16 -6.37 1.61 -8.76
CA SER A 16 -5.25 2.49 -8.46
C SER A 16 -3.96 1.72 -8.19
N LEU A 17 -2.85 2.46 -8.00
CA LEU A 17 -1.58 1.88 -7.58
C LEU A 17 -1.68 1.14 -6.24
N GLY A 18 -2.45 1.67 -5.28
CA GLY A 18 -2.61 1.04 -3.96
C GLY A 18 -3.30 -0.33 -4.04
N GLU A 19 -4.33 -0.48 -4.88
CA GLU A 19 -4.97 -1.78 -5.12
C GLU A 19 -4.06 -2.73 -5.91
N TYR A 20 -3.26 -2.22 -6.83
CA TYR A 20 -2.25 -3.04 -7.52
C TYR A 20 -1.25 -3.65 -6.54
N GLU A 21 -0.64 -2.85 -5.67
CA GLU A 21 0.28 -3.32 -4.64
C GLU A 21 -0.39 -4.33 -3.69
N GLN A 22 -1.68 -4.15 -3.40
CA GLN A 22 -2.48 -5.06 -2.58
C GLN A 22 -2.80 -6.38 -3.30
N GLY A 23 -3.04 -6.38 -4.61
CA GLY A 23 -3.29 -7.57 -5.41
C GLY A 23 -2.03 -8.34 -5.80
N LEU A 24 -0.87 -7.66 -5.80
CA LEU A 24 0.39 -8.21 -6.31
C LEU A 24 0.86 -9.49 -5.62
N PRO A 25 0.80 -9.66 -4.28
CA PRO A 25 1.17 -10.90 -3.62
C PRO A 25 0.38 -12.13 -4.10
N VAL A 26 -0.90 -11.94 -4.41
CA VAL A 26 -1.76 -13.02 -4.95
C VAL A 26 -1.40 -13.29 -6.41
N LEU A 27 -1.19 -12.25 -7.20
CA LEU A 27 -0.82 -12.38 -8.61
C LEU A 27 0.51 -13.12 -8.80
N GLU A 28 1.52 -12.78 -7.99
CA GLU A 28 2.84 -13.43 -8.01
C GLU A 28 2.74 -14.92 -7.67
N LYS A 29 1.96 -15.27 -6.64
CA LYS A 29 1.73 -16.67 -6.28
C LYS A 29 1.00 -17.44 -7.37
N LEU A 30 -0.06 -16.87 -7.96
CA LEU A 30 -0.78 -17.47 -9.09
C LEU A 30 0.14 -17.68 -10.30
N LYS A 31 1.01 -16.74 -10.61
CA LYS A 31 1.99 -16.86 -11.70
C LYS A 31 2.99 -17.99 -11.44
N ASN A 32 3.48 -18.12 -10.21
CA ASN A 32 4.40 -19.19 -9.85
C ASN A 32 3.77 -20.58 -9.96
N GLU A 33 2.47 -20.72 -9.68
CA GLU A 33 1.73 -21.99 -9.83
C GLU A 33 1.32 -22.29 -11.27
N SER A 34 1.15 -21.25 -12.07
CA SER A 34 0.71 -21.38 -13.46
C SER A 34 1.68 -20.63 -14.38
N PRO A 35 2.94 -21.09 -14.51
CA PRO A 35 3.98 -20.37 -15.25
C PRO A 35 3.65 -20.20 -16.74
N ASP A 36 2.84 -21.09 -17.30
CA ASP A 36 2.40 -21.04 -18.71
C ASP A 36 1.30 -19.99 -18.94
N TYR A 37 0.64 -19.49 -17.90
CA TYR A 37 -0.41 -18.47 -18.06
C TYR A 37 0.24 -17.09 -18.22
N LYS A 38 -0.34 -16.29 -19.12
CA LYS A 38 0.03 -14.89 -19.29
C LYS A 38 -0.66 -14.02 -18.24
N ILE A 39 0.01 -12.96 -17.85
CA ILE A 39 -0.51 -11.99 -16.87
C ILE A 39 -1.00 -10.74 -17.58
N LEU A 40 -2.28 -10.44 -17.41
CA LEU A 40 -2.88 -9.15 -17.77
C LEU A 40 -3.15 -8.35 -16.50
N VAL A 41 -2.70 -7.10 -16.49
CA VAL A 41 -3.07 -6.12 -15.47
C VAL A 41 -3.79 -4.97 -16.12
N THR A 42 -4.96 -4.61 -15.59
CA THR A 42 -5.70 -3.44 -16.06
C THR A 42 -5.91 -2.44 -14.95
N PHE A 43 -5.90 -1.16 -15.31
CA PHE A 43 -6.12 -0.03 -14.40
C PHE A 43 -7.32 0.80 -14.84
N PHE A 44 -7.96 1.45 -13.86
CA PHE A 44 -8.92 2.51 -14.14
C PHE A 44 -8.26 3.90 -14.05
N SER A 45 -7.42 4.12 -13.05
CA SER A 45 -6.77 5.40 -12.79
C SER A 45 -5.40 5.51 -13.49
N PRO A 46 -5.06 6.70 -14.04
CA PRO A 46 -3.72 6.99 -14.56
C PRO A 46 -2.61 6.75 -13.55
N SER A 47 -2.86 7.04 -12.27
CA SER A 47 -1.85 6.86 -11.21
C SER A 47 -1.36 5.41 -11.08
N GLY A 48 -2.23 4.43 -11.29
CA GLY A 48 -1.85 3.02 -11.33
C GLY A 48 -1.05 2.69 -12.58
N TYR A 49 -1.62 2.98 -13.74
CA TYR A 49 -1.04 2.65 -15.04
C TYR A 49 0.35 3.26 -15.25
N GLU A 50 0.49 4.57 -15.08
CA GLU A 50 1.75 5.28 -15.35
C GLU A 50 2.89 4.85 -14.44
N ASN A 51 2.58 4.54 -13.18
CA ASN A 51 3.59 4.09 -12.22
C ASN A 51 4.06 2.66 -12.48
N VAL A 52 3.17 1.77 -12.94
CA VAL A 52 3.51 0.36 -13.18
C VAL A 52 4.22 0.19 -14.52
N VAL A 53 3.74 0.80 -15.60
CA VAL A 53 4.35 0.68 -16.95
C VAL A 53 5.80 1.17 -16.99
N ARG A 54 6.15 2.14 -16.16
CA ARG A 54 7.53 2.70 -16.11
C ARG A 54 8.52 1.87 -15.30
N LYS A 55 8.04 0.86 -14.58
CA LYS A 55 8.87 0.03 -13.70
C LYS A 55 8.91 -1.41 -14.20
N GLN A 56 9.86 -2.19 -13.69
CA GLN A 56 9.82 -3.63 -13.88
C GLN A 56 8.59 -4.21 -13.19
N HIS A 57 7.82 -5.03 -13.90
CA HIS A 57 6.59 -5.65 -13.40
C HIS A 57 6.43 -7.08 -13.92
N ILE A 58 5.58 -7.87 -13.25
CA ILE A 58 5.33 -9.28 -13.57
C ILE A 58 4.39 -9.47 -14.78
N ALA A 59 3.64 -8.43 -15.17
CA ALA A 59 2.62 -8.54 -16.22
C ALA A 59 3.22 -8.66 -17.62
N ASP A 60 2.66 -9.55 -18.43
CA ASP A 60 2.96 -9.65 -19.88
C ASP A 60 2.33 -8.50 -20.66
N ALA A 61 1.19 -7.97 -20.16
CA ALA A 61 0.50 -6.81 -20.71
C ALA A 61 -0.11 -5.94 -19.59
N VAL A 62 -0.01 -4.63 -19.77
CA VAL A 62 -0.63 -3.62 -18.88
C VAL A 62 -1.42 -2.64 -19.74
N CYS A 63 -2.68 -2.37 -19.40
CA CYS A 63 -3.50 -1.39 -20.13
C CYS A 63 -4.57 -0.78 -19.21
N TYR A 64 -5.29 0.22 -19.72
CA TYR A 64 -6.52 0.69 -19.08
C TYR A 64 -7.64 -0.31 -19.31
N LEU A 65 -8.55 -0.45 -18.30
CA LEU A 65 -9.80 -1.15 -18.51
C LEU A 65 -10.64 -0.38 -19.52
N PRO A 66 -11.17 -1.03 -20.58
CA PRO A 66 -12.09 -0.36 -21.49
C PRO A 66 -13.38 0.03 -20.76
N PHE A 67 -14.12 1.01 -21.31
CA PHE A 67 -15.41 1.40 -20.76
C PHE A 67 -16.35 0.20 -20.63
N ASP A 68 -17.06 0.11 -19.50
CA ASP A 68 -17.95 -1.02 -19.15
C ASP A 68 -19.24 -1.02 -19.98
N LYS A 69 -19.10 -1.03 -21.31
CA LYS A 69 -20.17 -1.21 -22.29
C LYS A 69 -20.08 -2.65 -22.82
N LYS A 70 -21.23 -3.32 -22.92
CA LYS A 70 -21.32 -4.74 -23.31
C LYS A 70 -20.49 -5.07 -24.56
N SER A 71 -20.67 -4.32 -25.67
CA SER A 71 -19.95 -4.57 -26.92
C SER A 71 -18.44 -4.41 -26.77
N THR A 72 -17.99 -3.35 -26.09
CA THR A 72 -16.57 -3.06 -25.87
C THR A 72 -15.90 -4.13 -25.01
N ILE A 73 -16.57 -4.57 -23.93
CA ILE A 73 -16.07 -5.65 -23.08
C ILE A 73 -16.03 -6.97 -23.84
N GLN A 74 -17.07 -7.31 -24.62
CA GLN A 74 -17.09 -8.53 -25.43
C GLN A 74 -15.95 -8.56 -26.44
N GLU A 75 -15.68 -7.46 -27.14
CA GLU A 75 -14.57 -7.32 -28.07
C GLU A 75 -13.22 -7.51 -27.34
N PHE A 76 -13.03 -6.83 -26.21
CA PHE A 76 -11.79 -6.91 -25.43
C PHE A 76 -11.49 -8.34 -24.96
N ILE A 77 -12.48 -9.01 -24.31
CA ILE A 77 -12.29 -10.36 -23.79
C ILE A 77 -12.31 -11.47 -24.85
N SER A 78 -12.66 -11.15 -26.11
CA SER A 78 -12.61 -12.11 -27.20
C SER A 78 -11.20 -12.46 -27.65
N GLN A 79 -10.24 -11.62 -27.33
CA GLN A 79 -8.87 -11.67 -27.84
C GLN A 79 -7.98 -12.69 -27.10
N PHE A 80 -8.38 -13.14 -25.91
CA PHE A 80 -7.60 -14.05 -25.06
C PHE A 80 -8.50 -14.92 -24.18
N ASP A 81 -7.94 -16.01 -23.67
CA ASP A 81 -8.65 -16.99 -22.84
C ASP A 81 -8.44 -16.70 -21.35
N THR A 82 -9.29 -15.86 -20.75
CA THR A 82 -9.21 -15.54 -19.32
C THR A 82 -9.67 -16.73 -18.49
N ARG A 83 -8.76 -17.36 -17.76
CA ARG A 83 -9.05 -18.48 -16.86
C ARG A 83 -9.38 -18.01 -15.45
N ILE A 84 -8.61 -17.03 -14.98
CA ILE A 84 -8.76 -16.44 -13.64
C ILE A 84 -8.83 -14.93 -13.81
N PHE A 85 -9.83 -14.33 -13.22
CA PHE A 85 -9.95 -12.89 -13.05
C PHE A 85 -10.09 -12.57 -11.57
N PHE A 86 -9.39 -11.56 -11.10
CA PHE A 86 -9.68 -11.00 -9.80
C PHE A 86 -9.57 -9.48 -9.80
N THR A 87 -10.42 -8.87 -8.98
CA THR A 87 -10.36 -7.45 -8.66
C THR A 87 -10.07 -7.26 -7.18
N VAL A 88 -9.65 -6.06 -6.80
CA VAL A 88 -9.24 -5.73 -5.43
C VAL A 88 -10.29 -4.84 -4.77
N LYS A 89 -10.61 -5.10 -3.50
CA LYS A 89 -11.55 -4.39 -2.65
C LYS A 89 -13.00 -4.48 -3.15
N TYR A 90 -13.51 -3.40 -3.77
CA TYR A 90 -14.92 -3.25 -4.17
C TYR A 90 -15.06 -2.61 -5.56
N ASP A 91 -14.06 -2.79 -6.42
CA ASP A 91 -14.08 -2.25 -7.79
C ASP A 91 -14.81 -3.22 -8.73
N PHE A 92 -16.11 -3.05 -8.87
CA PHE A 92 -17.01 -3.95 -9.59
C PHE A 92 -17.57 -3.33 -10.86
N TRP A 93 -17.37 -4.00 -11.98
CA TRP A 93 -17.78 -3.59 -13.32
C TRP A 93 -18.82 -4.56 -13.87
N TYR A 94 -20.04 -4.10 -14.06
CA TYR A 94 -21.22 -4.94 -14.33
C TYR A 94 -21.06 -5.80 -15.59
N HIS A 95 -20.80 -5.18 -16.74
CA HIS A 95 -20.65 -5.92 -17.99
C HIS A 95 -19.41 -6.80 -18.00
N LEU A 96 -18.31 -6.34 -17.41
CA LEU A 96 -17.09 -7.14 -17.28
C LEU A 96 -17.34 -8.43 -16.52
N LEU A 97 -17.87 -8.37 -15.29
CA LEU A 97 -18.12 -9.55 -14.47
C LEU A 97 -19.10 -10.53 -15.17
N ARG A 98 -20.16 -9.99 -15.76
CA ARG A 98 -21.17 -10.79 -16.46
C ARG A 98 -20.59 -11.51 -17.68
N GLU A 99 -19.82 -10.83 -18.51
CA GLU A 99 -19.27 -11.43 -19.73
C GLU A 99 -18.12 -12.40 -19.42
N LEU A 100 -17.32 -12.17 -18.40
CA LEU A 100 -16.32 -13.12 -17.90
C LEU A 100 -16.99 -14.40 -17.36
N HIS A 101 -18.05 -14.26 -16.55
CA HIS A 101 -18.83 -15.40 -16.05
C HIS A 101 -19.42 -16.24 -17.20
N ARG A 102 -19.94 -15.60 -18.26
CA ARG A 102 -20.44 -16.30 -19.45
C ARG A 102 -19.38 -17.12 -20.17
N LYS A 103 -18.11 -16.67 -20.10
CA LYS A 103 -16.94 -17.39 -20.62
C LYS A 103 -16.40 -18.44 -19.66
N ARG A 104 -17.06 -18.68 -18.52
CA ARG A 104 -16.64 -19.62 -17.47
C ARG A 104 -15.29 -19.26 -16.84
N THR A 105 -14.92 -17.99 -16.86
CA THR A 105 -13.79 -17.46 -16.10
C THR A 105 -14.07 -17.59 -14.61
N LYS A 106 -13.09 -18.01 -13.83
CA LYS A 106 -13.17 -17.96 -12.36
C LYS A 106 -12.94 -16.53 -11.88
N ILE A 107 -13.90 -15.99 -11.12
CA ILE A 107 -13.95 -14.57 -10.74
C ILE A 107 -13.85 -14.44 -9.22
N PHE A 108 -12.85 -13.70 -8.76
CA PHE A 108 -12.58 -13.52 -7.34
C PHE A 108 -12.49 -12.04 -6.98
N VAL A 109 -12.82 -11.73 -5.72
CA VAL A 109 -12.61 -10.43 -5.12
C VAL A 109 -11.60 -10.57 -3.99
N VAL A 110 -10.42 -10.00 -4.18
CA VAL A 110 -9.30 -10.08 -3.24
C VAL A 110 -9.32 -8.87 -2.31
N SER A 111 -9.04 -9.10 -1.03
CA SER A 111 -9.03 -8.05 0.00
C SER A 111 -10.33 -7.23 0.01
N ALA A 112 -11.47 -7.89 -0.12
CA ALA A 112 -12.79 -7.25 -0.09
C ALA A 112 -12.99 -6.46 1.21
N LEU A 113 -13.48 -5.22 1.08
CA LEU A 113 -13.71 -4.34 2.22
C LEU A 113 -15.08 -3.65 2.08
N PHE A 114 -16.07 -4.20 2.78
CA PHE A 114 -17.42 -3.64 2.80
C PHE A 114 -17.64 -2.80 4.05
N TYR A 115 -18.46 -1.74 3.89
CA TYR A 115 -18.90 -0.84 4.95
C TYR A 115 -20.29 -0.28 4.62
N GLU A 116 -21.09 0.07 5.61
CA GLU A 116 -22.54 0.32 5.55
C GLU A 116 -22.94 1.45 4.59
N LYS A 117 -22.03 2.41 4.35
CA LYS A 117 -22.33 3.57 3.49
C LYS A 117 -22.32 3.26 1.99
N GLN A 118 -21.75 2.08 1.61
CA GLN A 118 -21.66 1.69 0.20
C GLN A 118 -23.04 1.43 -0.40
N ILE A 119 -23.14 1.63 -1.73
CA ILE A 119 -24.36 1.46 -2.53
C ILE A 119 -25.00 0.07 -2.36
N PHE A 120 -24.21 -0.96 -2.10
CA PHE A 120 -24.66 -2.35 -1.94
C PHE A 120 -25.65 -2.55 -0.80
N PHE A 121 -25.61 -1.67 0.22
CA PHE A 121 -26.48 -1.72 1.40
C PHE A 121 -27.70 -0.79 1.28
N LYS A 122 -27.89 -0.17 0.11
CA LYS A 122 -29.04 0.69 -0.17
C LYS A 122 -30.12 -0.10 -0.93
N PRO A 123 -31.41 0.24 -0.78
CA PRO A 123 -32.51 -0.49 -1.47
C PRO A 123 -32.32 -0.58 -2.98
N TYR A 124 -31.80 0.48 -3.61
CA TYR A 124 -31.55 0.53 -5.04
C TYR A 124 -30.28 -0.24 -5.47
N GLY A 125 -29.42 -0.66 -4.53
CA GLY A 125 -28.24 -1.50 -4.81
C GLY A 125 -28.55 -2.98 -4.92
N LYS A 126 -29.73 -3.43 -4.52
CA LYS A 126 -30.10 -4.85 -4.42
C LYS A 126 -29.95 -5.63 -5.74
N TRP A 127 -30.32 -5.02 -6.86
CA TRP A 127 -30.14 -5.66 -8.17
C TRP A 127 -28.69 -5.95 -8.48
N PHE A 128 -27.79 -5.02 -8.14
CA PHE A 128 -26.34 -5.18 -8.37
C PHE A 128 -25.73 -6.24 -7.45
N VAL A 129 -26.18 -6.31 -6.20
CA VAL A 129 -25.82 -7.40 -5.28
C VAL A 129 -26.20 -8.76 -5.84
N ASN A 130 -27.41 -8.88 -6.44
CA ASN A 130 -27.82 -10.12 -7.10
C ASN A 130 -26.93 -10.47 -8.29
N GLU A 131 -26.44 -9.48 -9.05
CA GLU A 131 -25.46 -9.75 -10.12
C GLU A 131 -24.08 -10.16 -9.55
N LEU A 132 -23.63 -9.55 -8.46
CA LEU A 132 -22.40 -9.97 -7.78
C LEU A 132 -22.52 -11.43 -7.27
N LYS A 133 -23.63 -11.78 -6.62
CA LYS A 133 -23.92 -13.13 -6.14
C LYS A 133 -23.88 -14.17 -7.27
N LYS A 134 -24.30 -13.78 -8.47
CA LYS A 134 -24.43 -14.67 -9.64
C LYS A 134 -23.11 -14.83 -10.39
N ASN A 135 -22.30 -13.76 -10.45
CA ASN A 135 -21.16 -13.69 -11.34
C ASN A 135 -19.81 -13.83 -10.64
N VAL A 136 -19.72 -13.67 -9.31
CA VAL A 136 -18.46 -13.80 -8.54
C VAL A 136 -18.42 -15.16 -7.86
N ASP A 137 -17.33 -15.90 -8.04
CA ASP A 137 -17.14 -17.21 -7.42
C ASP A 137 -16.81 -17.09 -5.92
N TRP A 138 -15.98 -16.11 -5.50
CA TRP A 138 -15.60 -15.97 -4.09
C TRP A 138 -15.14 -14.57 -3.72
N PHE A 139 -15.49 -14.14 -2.48
CA PHE A 139 -15.03 -12.90 -1.85
C PHE A 139 -14.07 -13.21 -0.70
N PHE A 140 -12.87 -12.63 -0.74
CA PHE A 140 -11.87 -12.72 0.32
C PHE A 140 -11.84 -11.44 1.12
N HIS A 141 -12.42 -11.44 2.32
CA HIS A 141 -12.57 -10.23 3.14
C HIS A 141 -11.35 -9.93 4.00
N GLN A 142 -11.05 -8.64 4.16
CA GLN A 142 -9.99 -8.17 5.04
C GLN A 142 -10.36 -8.36 6.52
N THR A 143 -11.62 -8.17 6.88
CA THR A 143 -12.08 -8.13 8.28
C THR A 143 -13.35 -8.96 8.48
N PRO A 144 -13.59 -9.47 9.72
CA PRO A 144 -14.84 -10.13 10.08
C PRO A 144 -16.08 -9.26 9.83
N HIS A 145 -15.97 -7.95 10.13
CA HIS A 145 -17.07 -7.01 9.90
C HIS A 145 -17.46 -6.91 8.42
N SER A 146 -16.46 -6.81 7.53
CA SER A 146 -16.70 -6.79 6.08
C SER A 146 -17.38 -8.07 5.58
N GLU A 147 -16.98 -9.24 6.07
CA GLU A 147 -17.60 -10.51 5.75
C GLU A 147 -19.05 -10.58 6.26
N GLN A 148 -19.30 -10.16 7.49
CA GLN A 148 -20.64 -10.14 8.07
C GLN A 148 -21.59 -9.25 7.26
N LEU A 149 -21.14 -8.06 6.86
CA LEU A 149 -21.92 -7.17 5.98
C LEU A 149 -22.25 -7.86 4.63
N ALA A 150 -21.29 -8.54 4.01
CA ALA A 150 -21.51 -9.27 2.77
C ALA A 150 -22.57 -10.38 2.94
N LYS A 151 -22.48 -11.18 4.00
CA LYS A 151 -23.44 -12.24 4.32
C LYS A 151 -24.84 -11.69 4.55
N ASN A 152 -24.99 -10.54 5.22
CA ASN A 152 -26.28 -9.89 5.49
C ASN A 152 -27.03 -9.49 4.21
N ILE A 153 -26.32 -9.23 3.10
CA ILE A 153 -26.92 -8.94 1.79
C ILE A 153 -26.93 -10.17 0.86
N GLY A 154 -26.60 -11.37 1.38
CA GLY A 154 -26.70 -12.64 0.67
C GLY A 154 -25.46 -13.02 -0.16
N LEU A 155 -24.31 -12.36 0.01
CA LEU A 155 -23.03 -12.77 -0.58
C LEU A 155 -22.35 -13.78 0.35
N VAL A 156 -22.87 -15.02 0.34
CA VAL A 156 -22.42 -16.09 1.24
C VAL A 156 -21.16 -16.84 0.77
N GLN A 157 -20.82 -16.71 -0.53
CA GLN A 157 -19.57 -17.23 -1.09
C GLN A 157 -18.40 -16.34 -0.68
N SER A 158 -18.03 -16.40 0.59
CA SER A 158 -17.04 -15.50 1.17
C SER A 158 -16.28 -16.13 2.35
N SER A 159 -15.10 -15.63 2.61
CA SER A 159 -14.27 -15.97 3.77
C SER A 159 -13.38 -14.80 4.18
N ILE A 160 -12.93 -14.82 5.43
CA ILE A 160 -11.91 -13.89 5.93
C ILE A 160 -10.55 -14.41 5.49
N SER A 161 -9.75 -13.59 4.84
CA SER A 161 -8.36 -13.89 4.48
C SER A 161 -7.36 -12.90 5.10
N GLY A 162 -7.84 -11.76 5.59
CA GLY A 162 -6.99 -10.66 6.02
C GLY A 162 -6.63 -9.71 4.88
N ASP A 163 -5.70 -8.81 5.16
CA ASP A 163 -5.26 -7.76 4.23
C ASP A 163 -3.92 -8.12 3.59
N THR A 164 -3.92 -8.33 2.29
CA THR A 164 -2.73 -8.67 1.51
C THR A 164 -1.64 -7.58 1.47
N ARG A 165 -1.92 -6.37 1.97
CA ARG A 165 -0.87 -5.36 2.18
C ARG A 165 0.17 -5.82 3.20
N PHE A 166 -0.21 -6.65 4.18
CA PHE A 166 0.76 -7.24 5.12
C PHE A 166 1.70 -8.24 4.41
N ASP A 167 1.19 -9.04 3.49
CA ASP A 167 2.04 -9.89 2.66
C ASP A 167 3.02 -9.05 1.84
N ARG A 168 2.54 -7.96 1.24
CA ARG A 168 3.35 -7.05 0.44
C ARG A 168 4.49 -6.41 1.23
N VAL A 169 4.22 -5.89 2.43
CA VAL A 169 5.29 -5.27 3.23
C VAL A 169 6.26 -6.29 3.81
N LYS A 170 5.82 -7.53 4.08
CA LYS A 170 6.73 -8.63 4.42
C LYS A 170 7.68 -8.98 3.25
N GLN A 171 7.19 -8.96 2.00
CA GLN A 171 8.03 -9.11 0.82
C GLN A 171 9.04 -7.96 0.69
N ILE A 172 8.60 -6.70 0.91
CA ILE A 172 9.46 -5.51 0.91
C ILE A 172 10.59 -5.66 1.95
N LYS A 173 10.29 -6.14 3.14
CA LYS A 173 11.28 -6.38 4.19
C LYS A 173 12.35 -7.40 3.77
N ASN A 174 11.95 -8.44 3.05
CA ASN A 174 12.80 -9.58 2.72
C ASN A 174 13.63 -9.38 1.43
N ARG A 175 13.43 -8.29 0.68
CA ARG A 175 14.25 -7.95 -0.48
C ARG A 175 15.53 -7.23 -0.09
N ASP A 176 16.42 -7.00 -1.05
CA ASP A 176 17.53 -6.07 -0.89
C ASP A 176 17.01 -4.63 -0.67
N ASN A 177 17.23 -4.13 0.56
CA ASN A 177 16.84 -2.79 0.97
C ASN A 177 18.05 -1.84 1.07
N PHE A 178 19.20 -2.24 0.53
CA PHE A 178 20.37 -1.37 0.50
C PHE A 178 20.08 -0.09 -0.31
N VAL A 179 20.45 1.05 0.29
CA VAL A 179 20.46 2.37 -0.35
C VAL A 179 21.82 2.98 -0.09
N GLU A 180 22.54 3.27 -1.18
CA GLU A 180 23.88 3.88 -1.12
C GLU A 180 23.86 5.09 -0.18
N PHE A 181 24.89 5.18 0.69
CA PHE A 181 25.19 6.26 1.61
C PHE A 181 24.20 6.54 2.77
N ILE A 182 23.01 5.97 2.81
CA ILE A 182 22.09 6.22 3.96
C ILE A 182 22.75 5.81 5.28
N GLN A 183 23.51 4.73 5.29
CA GLN A 183 24.28 4.32 6.47
C GLN A 183 25.36 5.32 6.85
N GLU A 184 26.04 5.91 5.88
CA GLU A 184 27.05 6.96 6.11
C GLU A 184 26.43 8.23 6.65
N PHE A 185 25.27 8.65 6.09
CA PHE A 185 24.52 9.79 6.56
C PHE A 185 24.02 9.61 8.01
N LYS A 186 23.48 8.41 8.32
CA LYS A 186 23.02 8.07 9.67
C LYS A 186 24.16 8.07 10.68
N GLY A 187 25.29 7.44 10.34
CA GLY A 187 26.39 7.16 11.27
C GLY A 187 25.87 6.40 12.50
N ASP A 188 26.35 6.80 13.69
CA ASP A 188 25.94 6.25 14.99
C ASP A 188 24.70 6.92 15.59
N LYS A 189 24.06 7.85 14.86
CA LYS A 189 22.90 8.58 15.34
C LYS A 189 21.61 7.83 15.09
N SER A 190 20.58 8.11 15.88
CA SER A 190 19.21 7.71 15.56
C SER A 190 18.76 8.41 14.27
N LEU A 191 17.88 7.73 13.52
CA LEU A 191 17.33 8.23 12.27
C LEU A 191 15.82 8.37 12.34
N VAL A 192 15.32 9.58 12.12
CA VAL A 192 13.88 9.86 11.97
C VAL A 192 13.57 10.02 10.49
N VAL A 193 12.62 9.23 9.96
CA VAL A 193 12.21 9.26 8.56
C VAL A 193 10.81 9.86 8.42
N PHE A 194 10.70 10.98 7.73
CA PHE A 194 9.43 11.60 7.33
C PHE A 194 9.07 11.11 5.93
N GLY A 195 8.15 10.14 5.88
CA GLY A 195 7.79 9.47 4.62
C GLY A 195 6.50 10.02 4.01
N SER A 196 6.51 10.27 2.70
CA SER A 196 5.40 10.87 1.96
C SER A 196 4.92 12.18 2.61
N SER A 197 5.86 13.03 3.02
CA SER A 197 5.59 14.23 3.83
C SER A 197 4.84 15.30 3.05
N TRP A 198 4.07 16.08 3.79
CA TRP A 198 3.43 17.32 3.39
C TRP A 198 3.91 18.46 4.30
N LYS A 199 3.36 19.63 4.13
CA LYS A 199 3.78 20.83 4.91
C LYS A 199 3.75 20.63 6.43
N SER A 200 2.75 19.89 6.95
CA SER A 200 2.63 19.64 8.39
C SER A 200 3.77 18.76 8.92
N GLU A 201 4.09 17.69 8.23
CA GLU A 201 5.19 16.81 8.63
C GLU A 201 6.54 17.48 8.48
N GLU A 202 6.72 18.33 7.47
CA GLU A 202 7.94 19.10 7.24
C GLU A 202 8.14 20.18 8.33
N LYS A 203 7.04 20.80 8.79
CA LYS A 203 7.07 21.71 9.93
C LYS A 203 7.47 21.01 11.23
N ILE A 204 7.00 19.77 11.45
CA ILE A 204 7.46 18.95 12.57
C ILE A 204 8.97 18.69 12.46
N ALA A 205 9.44 18.31 11.26
CA ALA A 205 10.87 18.03 11.02
C ALA A 205 11.74 19.25 11.32
N ASP A 206 11.34 20.43 10.85
CA ASP A 206 12.04 21.71 11.11
C ASP A 206 12.06 22.04 12.60
N GLU A 207 10.92 21.91 13.29
CA GLU A 207 10.79 22.23 14.72
C GLU A 207 11.67 21.33 15.61
N ILE A 208 11.83 20.05 15.27
CA ILE A 208 12.59 19.11 16.08
C ILE A 208 14.09 19.08 15.74
N ALA A 209 14.50 19.55 14.55
CA ALA A 209 15.85 19.38 14.02
C ALA A 209 16.94 19.80 15.01
N ASP A 210 16.81 20.97 15.64
CA ASP A 210 17.79 21.49 16.58
C ASP A 210 17.60 20.97 18.03
N LYS A 211 16.49 20.25 18.31
CA LYS A 211 16.12 19.79 19.65
C LYS A 211 16.46 18.31 19.91
N ILE A 212 16.84 17.56 18.87
CA ILE A 212 17.12 16.12 18.95
C ILE A 212 18.56 15.81 18.54
N ASP A 213 19.16 14.78 19.14
CA ASP A 213 20.42 14.20 18.69
C ASP A 213 20.16 13.00 17.74
N ALA A 214 19.57 13.30 16.59
CA ALA A 214 19.24 12.32 15.57
C ALA A 214 19.40 12.95 14.18
N LYS A 215 19.63 12.15 13.15
CA LYS A 215 19.54 12.55 11.75
C LYS A 215 18.09 12.48 11.27
N ILE A 216 17.74 13.28 10.26
CA ILE A 216 16.40 13.35 9.71
C ILE A 216 16.46 13.08 8.21
N ILE A 217 15.60 12.18 7.72
CA ILE A 217 15.36 12.01 6.28
C ILE A 217 13.93 12.45 5.98
N ILE A 218 13.77 13.25 4.92
CA ILE A 218 12.46 13.68 4.43
C ILE A 218 12.29 13.19 3.00
N ALA A 219 11.29 12.31 2.79
CA ALA A 219 10.86 11.88 1.47
C ALA A 219 9.50 12.53 1.18
N PRO A 220 9.44 13.65 0.44
CA PRO A 220 8.20 14.37 0.21
C PRO A 220 7.24 13.58 -0.68
N HIS A 221 5.92 13.79 -0.49
CA HIS A 221 4.90 13.21 -1.36
C HIS A 221 5.06 13.67 -2.82
N ASP A 222 5.39 14.92 -3.02
CA ASP A 222 5.75 15.48 -4.33
C ASP A 222 7.20 15.95 -4.32
N ILE A 223 8.07 15.22 -5.02
CA ILE A 223 9.51 15.49 -5.11
C ILE A 223 9.85 16.79 -5.86
N LYS A 224 8.89 17.36 -6.60
CA LYS A 224 9.08 18.62 -7.34
C LYS A 224 8.83 19.86 -6.47
N ARG A 225 8.24 19.65 -5.29
CA ARG A 225 7.90 20.73 -4.39
C ARG A 225 9.14 21.26 -3.68
N ASN A 226 9.27 22.56 -3.62
CA ASN A 226 10.28 23.19 -2.78
C ASN A 226 9.87 23.07 -1.30
N ILE A 227 10.79 22.65 -0.45
CA ILE A 227 10.61 22.55 1.00
C ILE A 227 11.45 23.63 1.63
N GLU A 228 10.82 24.51 2.40
CA GLU A 228 11.45 25.62 3.08
C GLU A 228 11.72 25.27 4.55
N PHE A 229 12.92 25.52 5.03
CA PHE A 229 13.33 25.33 6.41
C PHE A 229 13.95 26.62 6.95
N GLN A 230 13.88 26.81 8.26
CA GLN A 230 14.47 27.98 8.93
C GLN A 230 16.00 27.99 8.86
N ASN A 231 16.63 26.81 8.85
CA ASN A 231 18.08 26.66 8.79
C ASN A 231 18.55 25.83 7.59
N GLU A 232 18.73 26.48 6.43
CA GLU A 232 19.11 25.83 5.18
C GLU A 232 20.53 25.21 5.18
N LYS A 233 21.43 25.67 6.06
CA LYS A 233 22.83 25.20 6.10
C LYS A 233 23.00 23.76 6.54
N GLN A 234 21.95 23.17 7.12
CA GLN A 234 21.95 21.79 7.61
C GLN A 234 21.26 20.82 6.65
N ILE A 235 20.90 21.23 5.45
CA ILE A 235 20.10 20.47 4.50
C ILE A 235 20.95 20.00 3.32
N LEU A 236 20.79 18.72 2.97
CA LEU A 236 21.37 18.12 1.78
C LEU A 236 20.29 17.43 0.96
N LYS A 237 20.33 17.52 -0.37
CA LYS A 237 19.49 16.71 -1.26
C LYS A 237 20.20 15.42 -1.66
N TYR A 238 19.43 14.35 -1.80
CA TYR A 238 19.99 13.06 -2.20
C TYR A 238 20.69 13.12 -3.57
N SER A 239 20.15 13.88 -4.52
CA SER A 239 20.80 14.07 -5.83
C SER A 239 22.14 14.80 -5.75
N GLU A 240 22.38 15.61 -4.71
CA GLU A 240 23.60 16.40 -4.53
C GLU A 240 24.70 15.64 -3.74
N TRP A 241 24.34 14.53 -3.12
CA TRP A 241 25.23 13.76 -2.26
C TRP A 241 26.60 13.46 -2.89
N LYS A 242 26.61 12.92 -4.12
CA LYS A 242 27.87 12.53 -4.80
C LYS A 242 28.80 13.70 -5.10
N THR A 243 28.28 14.91 -5.15
CA THR A 243 29.05 16.13 -5.52
C THR A 243 29.50 16.94 -4.31
N LYS A 244 28.86 16.78 -3.15
CA LYS A 244 29.09 17.62 -1.95
C LYS A 244 29.73 16.88 -0.79
N LYS A 245 30.60 15.90 -1.05
CA LYS A 245 31.27 15.02 -0.03
C LYS A 245 31.80 15.72 1.23
N ALA A 246 32.26 16.95 1.13
CA ALA A 246 32.81 17.70 2.28
C ALA A 246 31.75 18.23 3.26
N GLN A 247 30.46 18.30 2.87
CA GLN A 247 29.35 18.78 3.72
C GLN A 247 28.55 17.65 4.37
N GLU A 248 28.88 16.44 4.04
CA GLU A 248 28.12 15.23 4.39
C GLU A 248 27.99 14.99 5.90
N ASN A 249 29.07 15.14 6.63
CA ASN A 249 29.11 14.90 8.07
C ASN A 249 28.37 15.98 8.90
N SER A 250 28.16 17.18 8.34
CA SER A 250 27.48 18.27 9.03
C SER A 250 25.97 18.34 8.76
N ALA A 251 25.49 17.74 7.66
CA ALA A 251 24.07 17.76 7.32
C ALA A 251 23.22 17.07 8.37
N LYS A 252 22.17 17.76 8.82
CA LYS A 252 21.18 17.27 9.80
C LYS A 252 20.00 16.63 9.12
N ILE A 253 19.58 17.21 7.99
CA ILE A 253 18.41 16.83 7.21
C ILE A 253 18.84 16.41 5.81
N LEU A 254 18.35 15.25 5.35
CA LEU A 254 18.49 14.77 4.00
C LEU A 254 17.13 14.73 3.32
N ILE A 255 16.99 15.44 2.20
CA ILE A 255 15.77 15.40 1.38
C ILE A 255 15.95 14.38 0.27
N ILE A 256 15.04 13.42 0.18
CA ILE A 256 15.01 12.42 -0.88
C ILE A 256 14.21 12.99 -2.06
N ASP A 257 14.90 13.45 -3.05
CA ASP A 257 14.35 13.99 -4.32
C ASP A 257 14.30 12.93 -5.44
N SER A 258 14.18 11.67 -5.05
CA SER A 258 14.10 10.50 -5.94
C SER A 258 12.95 9.59 -5.59
N ILE A 259 12.28 9.02 -6.61
CA ILE A 259 11.15 8.11 -6.43
C ILE A 259 11.65 6.67 -6.19
N GLY A 260 10.97 5.94 -5.29
CA GLY A 260 11.17 4.49 -5.10
C GLY A 260 12.18 4.10 -4.02
N LEU A 261 12.77 5.07 -3.31
CA LEU A 261 13.73 4.83 -2.23
C LEU A 261 13.08 4.70 -0.84
N LEU A 262 11.95 5.38 -0.61
CA LEU A 262 11.34 5.50 0.72
C LEU A 262 11.12 4.15 1.42
N SER A 263 10.54 3.17 0.73
CA SER A 263 10.28 1.86 1.30
C SER A 263 11.55 1.08 1.70
N LYS A 264 12.69 1.39 1.08
CA LYS A 264 14.01 0.85 1.47
C LYS A 264 14.60 1.62 2.65
N ILE A 265 14.42 2.96 2.65
CA ILE A 265 14.97 3.85 3.69
C ILE A 265 14.39 3.54 5.07
N TYR A 266 13.14 3.07 5.15
CA TYR A 266 12.56 2.65 6.42
C TYR A 266 13.33 1.53 7.12
N SER A 267 14.13 0.73 6.40
CA SER A 267 14.99 -0.30 7.03
C SER A 267 16.11 0.27 7.90
N TYR A 268 16.44 1.55 7.73
CA TYR A 268 17.47 2.28 8.52
C TYR A 268 16.86 3.12 9.64
N ALA A 269 15.55 3.33 9.65
CA ALA A 269 14.86 4.23 10.55
C ALA A 269 14.73 3.68 11.97
N ASP A 270 14.86 4.55 12.96
CA ASP A 270 14.55 4.27 14.35
C ASP A 270 13.14 4.80 14.72
N LEU A 271 12.64 5.79 13.98
CA LEU A 271 11.29 6.36 14.11
C LEU A 271 10.81 6.84 12.73
N ALA A 272 9.53 6.64 12.43
CA ALA A 272 8.91 7.15 11.21
C ALA A 272 7.77 8.12 11.52
N VAL A 273 7.69 9.19 10.74
CA VAL A 273 6.52 10.08 10.66
C VAL A 273 5.93 9.93 9.27
N VAL A 274 4.71 9.39 9.18
CA VAL A 274 4.07 9.11 7.89
C VAL A 274 3.06 10.20 7.55
N GLY A 275 3.22 10.78 6.37
CA GLY A 275 2.46 11.93 5.92
C GLY A 275 1.02 11.63 5.54
N GLY A 276 0.26 12.71 5.41
CA GLY A 276 -1.13 12.71 4.98
C GLY A 276 -2.16 12.61 6.10
N GLY A 277 -1.73 12.34 7.34
CA GLY A 277 -2.62 12.23 8.49
C GLY A 277 -3.01 13.57 9.14
N PHE A 278 -2.31 14.67 8.85
CA PHE A 278 -2.65 16.01 9.38
C PHE A 278 -3.58 16.82 8.47
N HIS A 279 -4.11 16.21 7.41
CA HIS A 279 -5.07 16.85 6.49
C HIS A 279 -5.99 15.82 5.83
N ASP A 280 -7.05 16.30 5.13
CA ASP A 280 -8.12 15.45 4.59
C ASP A 280 -7.75 14.55 3.40
N LYS A 281 -6.56 14.69 2.83
CA LYS A 281 -6.10 13.83 1.72
C LYS A 281 -5.91 12.37 2.15
N GLY A 282 -5.72 12.15 3.44
CA GLY A 282 -5.64 10.82 4.06
C GLY A 282 -4.23 10.29 4.25
N LEU A 283 -4.09 9.46 5.27
CA LEU A 283 -2.84 8.86 5.70
C LEU A 283 -2.25 7.93 4.64
N HIS A 284 -0.94 8.06 4.39
CA HIS A 284 -0.17 7.15 3.54
C HIS A 284 0.09 5.80 4.23
N ASN A 285 0.80 4.90 3.55
CA ASN A 285 1.01 3.53 4.00
C ASN A 285 1.97 3.46 5.22
N ILE A 286 1.41 3.25 6.40
CA ILE A 286 2.16 3.09 7.66
C ILE A 286 2.83 1.73 7.80
N LEU A 287 2.37 0.72 7.07
CA LEU A 287 2.85 -0.65 7.18
C LEU A 287 4.27 -0.82 6.62
N GLU A 288 4.68 0.05 5.69
CA GLU A 288 6.03 0.02 5.13
C GLU A 288 7.11 0.31 6.17
N ALA A 289 6.84 1.19 7.13
CA ALA A 289 7.73 1.44 8.26
C ALA A 289 7.58 0.35 9.33
N ALA A 290 6.34 0.03 9.72
CA ALA A 290 6.04 -0.92 10.78
C ALA A 290 6.62 -2.33 10.51
N THR A 291 6.73 -2.76 9.24
CA THR A 291 7.28 -4.09 8.88
C THR A 291 8.75 -4.25 9.29
N PHE A 292 9.52 -3.16 9.32
CA PHE A 292 10.90 -3.16 9.83
C PHE A 292 10.98 -3.07 11.35
N GLY A 293 9.85 -2.94 12.03
CA GLY A 293 9.78 -2.69 13.46
C GLY A 293 10.02 -1.22 13.81
N VAL A 294 9.73 -0.32 12.90
CA VAL A 294 9.87 1.13 13.13
C VAL A 294 8.58 1.66 13.72
N PRO A 295 8.58 2.30 14.92
CA PRO A 295 7.41 2.98 15.46
C PRO A 295 6.92 4.08 14.52
N VAL A 296 5.59 4.23 14.40
CA VAL A 296 5.02 5.15 13.42
C VAL A 296 4.18 6.24 14.09
N ILE A 297 4.49 7.49 13.74
CA ILE A 297 3.77 8.70 14.16
C ILE A 297 3.02 9.26 12.95
N PHE A 298 1.79 9.72 13.15
CA PHE A 298 0.96 10.30 12.09
C PHE A 298 -0.14 11.20 12.67
N GLY A 299 -0.78 11.99 11.80
CA GLY A 299 -1.93 12.83 12.16
C GLY A 299 -3.23 12.00 12.33
N ASN A 300 -4.28 12.60 12.89
CA ASN A 300 -5.53 11.92 13.25
C ASN A 300 -6.52 11.72 12.09
N HIS A 301 -6.20 12.16 10.85
CA HIS A 301 -7.04 11.96 9.67
C HIS A 301 -6.79 10.60 8.99
N TYR A 302 -7.04 9.51 9.71
CA TYR A 302 -6.76 8.14 9.22
C TYR A 302 -7.99 7.21 9.23
N LYS A 303 -9.20 7.71 9.36
CA LYS A 303 -10.46 6.90 9.45
C LYS A 303 -10.67 5.89 8.31
N LYS A 304 -10.01 6.08 7.17
CA LYS A 304 -10.05 5.15 6.03
C LYS A 304 -8.98 4.03 6.10
N ASN A 305 -8.18 4.04 7.13
CA ASN A 305 -7.02 3.17 7.33
C ASN A 305 -7.21 2.32 8.61
N PRO A 306 -7.97 1.22 8.57
CA PRO A 306 -8.25 0.40 9.76
C PRO A 306 -6.98 -0.16 10.42
N GLU A 307 -5.91 -0.34 9.64
CA GLU A 307 -4.60 -0.73 10.14
C GLU A 307 -3.98 0.28 11.11
N ALA A 308 -4.37 1.56 11.03
CA ALA A 308 -3.87 2.59 11.93
C ALA A 308 -4.40 2.41 13.36
N ASP A 309 -5.71 2.16 13.52
CA ASP A 309 -6.31 1.85 14.82
C ASP A 309 -5.68 0.60 15.44
N ASN A 310 -5.43 -0.42 14.62
CA ASN A 310 -4.82 -1.66 15.09
C ASN A 310 -3.35 -1.45 15.51
N LEU A 311 -2.57 -0.65 14.78
CA LEU A 311 -1.19 -0.34 15.15
C LEU A 311 -1.11 0.50 16.42
N ILE A 312 -2.03 1.46 16.61
CA ILE A 312 -2.16 2.24 17.84
C ILE A 312 -2.50 1.31 19.02
N SER A 313 -3.50 0.45 18.86
CA SER A 313 -3.92 -0.51 19.88
C SER A 313 -2.81 -1.48 20.29
N ALA A 314 -1.95 -1.84 19.34
CA ALA A 314 -0.75 -2.63 19.58
C ALA A 314 0.40 -1.83 20.24
N ASN A 315 0.26 -0.53 20.45
CA ASN A 315 1.32 0.39 20.91
C ASN A 315 2.55 0.45 19.99
N GLY A 316 2.39 0.13 18.71
CA GLY A 316 3.45 0.24 17.69
C GLY A 316 3.44 1.58 16.94
N GLY A 317 2.41 2.40 17.15
CA GLY A 317 2.26 3.73 16.57
C GLY A 317 1.41 4.65 17.43
N LYS A 318 1.41 5.94 17.07
CA LYS A 318 0.61 6.95 17.76
C LYS A 318 0.16 8.04 16.80
N SER A 319 -1.10 8.51 16.93
CA SER A 319 -1.63 9.64 16.19
C SER A 319 -1.75 10.89 17.06
N PHE A 320 -1.71 12.05 16.40
CA PHE A 320 -1.79 13.37 17.05
C PHE A 320 -2.74 14.29 16.29
N GLU A 321 -3.35 15.21 17.00
CA GLU A 321 -4.27 16.19 16.41
C GLU A 321 -3.54 17.34 15.73
N ASN A 322 -2.36 17.70 16.24
CA ASN A 322 -1.56 18.82 15.72
C ASN A 322 -0.06 18.54 15.74
N GLU A 323 0.68 19.35 14.98
CA GLU A 323 2.12 19.22 14.78
C GLU A 323 2.91 19.39 16.08
N LYS A 324 2.47 20.32 16.98
CA LYS A 324 3.17 20.63 18.23
C LYS A 324 3.20 19.43 19.16
N GLU A 325 2.06 18.79 19.39
CA GLU A 325 1.99 17.59 20.21
C GLU A 325 2.85 16.45 19.65
N ALA A 326 2.84 16.27 18.31
CA ALA A 326 3.68 15.29 17.64
C ALA A 326 5.18 15.60 17.84
N SER A 327 5.59 16.87 17.68
CA SER A 327 6.97 17.32 17.89
C SER A 327 7.44 17.06 19.33
N GLU A 328 6.64 17.45 20.33
CA GLU A 328 6.95 17.25 21.74
C GLU A 328 7.10 15.75 22.08
N PHE A 329 6.18 14.91 21.57
CA PHE A 329 6.25 13.47 21.76
C PHE A 329 7.50 12.86 21.11
N ILE A 330 7.85 13.23 19.88
CA ILE A 330 9.03 12.73 19.18
C ILE A 330 10.30 13.08 19.96
N ILE A 331 10.43 14.33 20.46
CA ILE A 331 11.58 14.75 21.25
C ILE A 331 11.70 13.92 22.53
N GLN A 332 10.60 13.67 23.23
CA GLN A 332 10.60 12.85 24.43
C GLN A 332 10.94 11.38 24.13
N LEU A 333 10.34 10.81 23.08
CA LEU A 333 10.53 9.42 22.72
C LEU A 333 11.99 9.11 22.30
N LEU A 334 12.64 10.02 21.57
CA LEU A 334 14.04 9.83 21.17
C LEU A 334 15.03 9.91 22.37
N LYS A 335 14.63 10.55 23.46
CA LYS A 335 15.41 10.56 24.73
C LYS A 335 15.19 9.29 25.54
N ASP A 336 14.05 8.64 25.42
CA ASP A 336 13.67 7.42 26.13
C ASP A 336 13.89 6.19 25.23
N LYS A 337 15.13 5.69 25.21
CA LYS A 337 15.53 4.55 24.38
C LYS A 337 14.75 3.28 24.72
N THR A 338 14.38 3.08 25.98
CA THR A 338 13.61 1.91 26.43
C THR A 338 12.22 1.93 25.82
N ARG A 339 11.53 3.05 25.93
CA ARG A 339 10.20 3.24 25.34
C ARG A 339 10.22 3.14 23.81
N LEU A 340 11.24 3.71 23.17
CA LEU A 340 11.42 3.61 21.71
C LEU A 340 11.58 2.15 21.29
N GLN A 341 12.39 1.37 22.00
CA GLN A 341 12.59 -0.05 21.76
C GLN A 341 11.30 -0.86 21.97
N GLU A 342 10.55 -0.61 23.04
CA GLU A 342 9.26 -1.25 23.29
C GLU A 342 8.27 -0.99 22.16
N MET A 343 8.14 0.25 21.71
CA MET A 343 7.28 0.59 20.57
C MET A 343 7.74 -0.11 19.28
N SER A 344 9.05 -0.22 19.07
CA SER A 344 9.65 -0.94 17.93
C SER A 344 9.24 -2.42 17.93
N GLU A 345 9.36 -3.09 19.07
CA GLU A 345 8.97 -4.49 19.22
C GLU A 345 7.47 -4.68 19.00
N LYS A 346 6.64 -3.77 19.49
CA LYS A 346 5.19 -3.78 19.28
C LYS A 346 4.82 -3.56 17.80
N ALA A 347 5.46 -2.63 17.09
CA ALA A 347 5.24 -2.43 15.66
C ALA A 347 5.61 -3.69 14.86
N ARG A 348 6.75 -4.31 15.16
CA ARG A 348 7.20 -5.57 14.56
C ARG A 348 6.25 -6.72 14.86
N GLY A 349 5.84 -6.87 16.12
CA GLY A 349 4.90 -7.89 16.56
C GLY A 349 3.55 -7.77 15.86
N PHE A 350 3.03 -6.56 15.72
CA PHE A 350 1.80 -6.28 15.01
C PHE A 350 1.82 -6.79 13.55
N VAL A 351 2.88 -6.49 12.79
CA VAL A 351 2.98 -6.96 11.40
C VAL A 351 3.20 -8.46 11.31
N ASN A 352 4.02 -9.02 12.21
CA ASN A 352 4.31 -10.46 12.20
C ASN A 352 3.12 -11.33 12.60
N SER A 353 2.22 -10.83 13.45
CA SER A 353 1.01 -11.54 13.89
C SER A 353 -0.08 -11.63 12.80
N GLN A 354 0.05 -10.85 11.71
CA GLN A 354 -0.94 -10.89 10.65
C GLN A 354 -0.85 -12.18 9.81
N PRO A 355 -1.99 -12.73 9.40
CA PRO A 355 -2.03 -13.96 8.61
C PRO A 355 -1.28 -13.83 7.28
N ASN A 356 -0.92 -14.95 6.69
CA ASN A 356 -0.43 -15.02 5.32
C ASN A 356 -1.64 -15.02 4.36
N SER A 357 -2.18 -13.83 4.13
CA SER A 357 -3.44 -13.62 3.41
C SER A 357 -3.39 -14.15 1.98
N ALA A 358 -2.29 -13.90 1.28
CA ALA A 358 -2.11 -14.35 -0.10
C ALA A 358 -2.10 -15.88 -0.20
N GLU A 359 -1.53 -16.60 0.78
CA GLU A 359 -1.55 -18.07 0.80
C GLU A 359 -2.95 -18.62 1.07
N MET A 360 -3.67 -18.06 2.04
CA MET A 360 -5.06 -18.45 2.34
C MET A 360 -5.97 -18.25 1.12
N ILE A 361 -5.81 -17.14 0.43
CA ILE A 361 -6.54 -16.83 -0.81
C ILE A 361 -6.24 -17.90 -1.87
N LEU A 362 -4.97 -18.19 -2.09
CA LEU A 362 -4.52 -19.15 -3.11
C LEU A 362 -5.04 -20.57 -2.83
N GLN A 363 -4.96 -21.05 -1.59
CA GLN A 363 -5.50 -22.35 -1.19
C GLN A 363 -7.00 -22.46 -1.48
N LYS A 364 -7.77 -21.41 -1.17
CA LYS A 364 -9.20 -21.39 -1.46
C LYS A 364 -9.47 -21.32 -2.96
N MET A 365 -8.74 -20.51 -3.72
CA MET A 365 -8.87 -20.46 -5.19
C MET A 365 -8.66 -21.84 -5.81
N ARG A 366 -7.62 -22.59 -5.39
CA ARG A 366 -7.35 -23.96 -5.87
C ARG A 366 -8.54 -24.89 -5.65
N SER A 367 -9.24 -24.77 -4.51
CA SER A 367 -10.41 -25.61 -4.20
C SER A 367 -11.65 -25.29 -5.05
N LEU A 368 -11.63 -24.16 -5.78
CA LEU A 368 -12.74 -23.67 -6.59
C LEU A 368 -12.46 -23.78 -8.10
N MET A 369 -11.23 -24.05 -8.49
CA MET A 369 -10.80 -24.27 -9.88
C MET A 369 -10.99 -25.72 -10.29
#